data_d585323dd2fbbfb02d6b59d5ec87b32b
#
_entry.id   d585323dd2fbbfb02d6b59d5ec87b32b
#
_cell.length_a   1.000
_cell.length_b   1.000
_cell.length_c   1.000
_cell.angle_alpha   90.00
_cell.angle_beta   90.00
_cell.angle_gamma   90.00
#
_symmetry.space_group_name_H-M   'P 1'
#
loop_
_entity.id
_entity.type
_entity.pdbx_description
1 polymer ?
#
loop_
_entity_poly.entity_id
_entity_poly.type
_entity_poly.pdbx_seq_one_letter_code
_entity_poly.pdbx_strand_id
1 'polypeptide(L)'
;MNDIDQQSMREAVHVAASAHLTCRPNPWVGAVIVSRDGYHFSGFTQPVGHSHAEIEALRAAGTAARGATLYVTLEPCNHFGRTPPCTDAIIAAGIARVVVGVTDPDPRVSGTGIARLRDAGIHVDVGVCADLVNEQLEPYLHHRRTGRPFVVLKLAMTLDGYIAAKSGATGWITGDVARRRVHQLRASSDAIVVGAGTVRADDPQLTVRDSPGNSPRRIVMGRAPISARVRPCTEWTDSPVALLDTLGADGVLQLLVEGGAKVAGSFHQAGLIDRYVFHLAPAIMGGADAIPAFAGDTAATLADVWRGRLVSTQRLGDDVEVVIEPERSPS
;
A
#
# COMPACT_ATOMS: atom_id res chain seq x y z
N MET A 1 3.52 17.84 -22.36
CA MET A 1 4.22 16.61 -21.92
C MET A 1 4.50 15.81 -23.17
N ASN A 2 5.74 15.40 -23.39
CA ASN A 2 6.09 14.59 -24.55
C ASN A 2 6.03 13.09 -24.21
N ASP A 3 5.99 12.23 -25.22
CA ASP A 3 5.89 10.76 -25.03
C ASP A 3 7.10 10.18 -24.29
N ILE A 4 8.27 10.80 -24.44
CA ILE A 4 9.51 10.38 -23.76
C ILE A 4 9.38 10.56 -22.24
N ASP A 5 8.84 11.69 -21.77
CA ASP A 5 8.66 11.96 -20.35
C ASP A 5 7.71 10.92 -19.72
N GLN A 6 6.62 10.60 -20.41
CA GLN A 6 5.67 9.58 -19.94
C GLN A 6 6.31 8.18 -19.90
N GLN A 7 7.06 7.82 -20.94
CA GLN A 7 7.72 6.52 -21.02
C GLN A 7 8.77 6.37 -19.90
N SER A 8 9.65 7.37 -19.73
CA SER A 8 10.69 7.32 -18.70
C SER A 8 10.12 7.36 -17.28
N MET A 9 9.01 8.08 -17.04
CA MET A 9 8.34 8.05 -15.74
C MET A 9 7.66 6.69 -15.48
N ARG A 10 7.05 6.06 -16.48
CA ARG A 10 6.50 4.69 -16.36
C ARG A 10 7.62 3.68 -16.05
N GLU A 11 8.80 3.85 -16.65
CA GLU A 11 9.98 3.05 -16.32
C GLU A 11 10.39 3.26 -14.85
N ALA A 12 10.42 4.50 -14.36
CA ALA A 12 10.70 4.80 -12.96
C ALA A 12 9.68 4.14 -12.01
N VAL A 13 8.38 4.20 -12.35
CA VAL A 13 7.31 3.48 -11.61
C VAL A 13 7.56 1.97 -11.60
N HIS A 14 7.94 1.39 -12.73
CA HIS A 14 8.24 -0.05 -12.82
C HIS A 14 9.44 -0.44 -11.95
N VAL A 15 10.52 0.33 -12.02
CA VAL A 15 11.74 0.11 -11.22
C VAL A 15 11.47 0.21 -9.72
N ALA A 16 10.61 1.14 -9.29
CA ALA A 16 10.20 1.30 -7.91
C ALA A 16 9.54 0.04 -7.30
N ALA A 17 8.90 -0.79 -8.11
CA ALA A 17 8.28 -2.02 -7.64
C ALA A 17 9.28 -2.98 -6.96
N SER A 18 10.56 -2.93 -7.35
CA SER A 18 11.64 -3.72 -6.73
C SER A 18 11.90 -3.35 -5.26
N ALA A 19 11.59 -2.11 -4.86
CA ALA A 19 11.76 -1.64 -3.49
C ALA A 19 10.58 -1.97 -2.55
N HIS A 20 9.39 -2.23 -3.11
CA HIS A 20 8.10 -2.25 -2.38
C HIS A 20 8.09 -3.14 -1.14
N LEU A 21 8.75 -4.31 -1.18
CA LEU A 21 8.75 -5.26 -0.06
C LEU A 21 9.94 -5.10 0.91
N THR A 22 10.90 -4.21 0.63
CA THR A 22 12.18 -4.16 1.34
C THR A 22 12.52 -2.82 1.98
N CYS A 23 11.97 -1.70 1.47
CA CYS A 23 12.38 -0.36 1.90
C CYS A 23 11.54 0.25 3.03
N ARG A 24 10.43 -0.39 3.43
CA ARG A 24 9.51 0.16 4.45
C ARG A 24 10.19 0.44 5.80
N PRO A 25 9.82 1.52 6.48
CA PRO A 25 8.74 2.49 6.22
C PRO A 25 9.10 3.61 5.25
N ASN A 26 10.24 3.54 4.52
CA ASN A 26 10.55 4.50 3.46
C ASN A 26 9.60 4.28 2.26
N PRO A 27 9.30 5.35 1.49
CA PRO A 27 8.58 5.20 0.23
C PRO A 27 9.41 4.40 -0.78
N TRP A 28 8.74 3.58 -1.57
CA TRP A 28 9.37 2.81 -2.64
C TRP A 28 9.45 3.65 -3.91
N VAL A 29 10.47 4.48 -3.97
CA VAL A 29 10.74 5.40 -5.07
C VAL A 29 11.55 4.70 -6.15
N GLY A 30 11.28 5.06 -7.41
CA GLY A 30 12.11 4.72 -8.56
C GLY A 30 12.63 5.96 -9.24
N ALA A 31 13.83 5.87 -9.77
CA ALA A 31 14.50 6.92 -10.50
C ALA A 31 15.10 6.39 -11.79
N VAL A 32 14.99 7.15 -12.87
CA VAL A 32 15.61 6.86 -14.17
C VAL A 32 16.34 8.11 -14.65
N ILE A 33 17.61 7.96 -15.02
CA ILE A 33 18.40 9.02 -15.68
C ILE A 33 18.50 8.69 -17.14
N VAL A 34 18.07 9.61 -17.99
CA VAL A 34 18.25 9.54 -19.45
C VAL A 34 19.37 10.48 -19.83
N SER A 35 20.51 9.92 -20.29
CA SER A 35 21.67 10.70 -20.73
C SER A 35 21.38 11.48 -22.01
N ARG A 36 22.26 12.42 -22.38
CA ARG A 36 22.15 13.16 -23.65
C ARG A 36 22.19 12.25 -24.88
N ASP A 37 22.88 11.13 -24.76
CA ASP A 37 23.02 10.13 -25.83
C ASP A 37 21.89 9.09 -25.82
N GLY A 38 20.87 9.27 -24.97
CA GLY A 38 19.68 8.41 -24.88
C GLY A 38 19.86 7.11 -24.07
N TYR A 39 20.97 6.94 -23.34
CA TYR A 39 21.13 5.77 -22.44
C TYR A 39 20.33 5.96 -21.16
N HIS A 40 19.70 4.87 -20.69
CA HIS A 40 18.91 4.83 -19.47
C HIS A 40 19.69 4.17 -18.33
N PHE A 41 19.64 4.80 -17.15
CA PHE A 41 20.24 4.31 -15.91
C PHE A 41 19.18 4.38 -14.81
N SER A 42 18.89 3.26 -14.18
CA SER A 42 17.80 3.17 -13.19
C SER A 42 18.32 2.93 -11.78
N GLY A 43 17.52 3.34 -10.80
CA GLY A 43 17.73 3.07 -9.39
C GLY A 43 16.39 3.01 -8.64
N PHE A 44 16.38 2.33 -7.49
CA PHE A 44 15.23 2.25 -6.61
C PHE A 44 15.66 2.36 -5.15
N THR A 45 14.74 2.77 -4.28
CA THR A 45 14.99 2.91 -2.84
C THR A 45 15.50 1.61 -2.24
N GLN A 46 16.68 1.67 -1.63
CA GLN A 46 17.29 0.53 -0.93
C GLN A 46 16.68 0.36 0.48
N PRO A 47 16.95 -0.73 1.18
CA PRO A 47 16.51 -0.93 2.57
C PRO A 47 16.83 0.27 3.47
N VAL A 48 16.08 0.40 4.58
CA VAL A 48 16.22 1.53 5.52
C VAL A 48 17.66 1.75 5.97
N GLY A 49 18.13 2.99 5.85
CA GLY A 49 19.50 3.39 6.16
C GLY A 49 20.47 3.32 4.99
N HIS A 50 20.03 2.83 3.84
CA HIS A 50 20.79 2.79 2.60
C HIS A 50 20.35 3.88 1.61
N SER A 51 20.87 3.81 0.37
CA SER A 51 20.68 4.83 -0.65
C SER A 51 19.24 4.98 -1.12
N HIS A 52 18.85 6.21 -1.45
CA HIS A 52 17.60 6.48 -2.16
C HIS A 52 17.75 6.19 -3.67
N ALA A 53 16.61 6.14 -4.37
CA ALA A 53 16.53 5.80 -5.79
C ALA A 53 17.44 6.69 -6.67
N GLU A 54 17.43 7.99 -6.38
CA GLU A 54 18.21 8.99 -7.11
C GLU A 54 19.71 8.70 -7.00
N ILE A 55 20.18 8.31 -5.81
CA ILE A 55 21.60 8.01 -5.58
C ILE A 55 22.03 6.75 -6.35
N GLU A 56 21.17 5.74 -6.39
CA GLU A 56 21.42 4.51 -7.16
C GLU A 56 21.47 4.80 -8.67
N ALA A 57 20.51 5.59 -9.17
CA ALA A 57 20.49 6.00 -10.58
C ALA A 57 21.73 6.86 -10.95
N LEU A 58 22.12 7.81 -10.08
CA LEU A 58 23.32 8.63 -10.26
C LEU A 58 24.60 7.79 -10.26
N ARG A 59 24.70 6.81 -9.37
CA ARG A 59 25.83 5.88 -9.32
C ARG A 59 25.93 5.03 -10.58
N ALA A 60 24.80 4.54 -11.09
CA ALA A 60 24.75 3.78 -12.34
C ALA A 60 25.14 4.63 -13.56
N ALA A 61 24.70 5.90 -13.60
CA ALA A 61 24.99 6.80 -14.71
C ALA A 61 26.44 7.32 -14.71
N GLY A 62 27.06 7.49 -13.54
CA GLY A 62 28.40 8.05 -13.42
C GLY A 62 28.53 9.39 -14.14
N THR A 63 29.50 9.52 -15.02
CA THR A 63 29.77 10.78 -15.79
C THR A 63 28.67 11.10 -16.81
N ALA A 64 27.86 10.11 -17.24
CA ALA A 64 26.75 10.29 -18.17
C ALA A 64 25.58 11.08 -17.54
N ALA A 65 25.57 11.24 -16.21
CA ALA A 65 24.58 12.06 -15.50
C ALA A 65 24.69 13.56 -15.84
N ARG A 66 25.87 14.03 -16.23
CA ARG A 66 26.09 15.47 -16.54
C ARG A 66 25.24 15.91 -17.74
N GLY A 67 24.36 16.86 -17.50
CA GLY A 67 23.45 17.40 -18.51
C GLY A 67 22.30 16.46 -18.91
N ALA A 68 22.11 15.36 -18.19
CA ALA A 68 21.03 14.40 -18.37
C ALA A 68 19.71 14.89 -17.77
N THR A 69 18.63 14.16 -18.04
CA THR A 69 17.33 14.31 -17.39
C THR A 69 17.13 13.19 -16.38
N LEU A 70 16.78 13.54 -15.14
CA LEU A 70 16.38 12.61 -14.09
C LEU A 70 14.85 12.56 -13.99
N TYR A 71 14.26 11.39 -14.08
CA TYR A 71 12.86 11.08 -13.78
C TYR A 71 12.80 10.40 -12.42
N VAL A 72 11.95 10.90 -11.52
CA VAL A 72 11.81 10.35 -10.18
C VAL A 72 10.35 10.35 -9.76
N THR A 73 9.88 9.24 -9.19
CA THR A 73 8.46 9.08 -8.86
C THR A 73 7.99 10.00 -7.73
N LEU A 74 8.85 10.30 -6.74
CA LEU A 74 8.56 11.19 -5.61
C LEU A 74 9.57 12.32 -5.57
N GLU A 75 9.17 13.50 -5.08
CA GLU A 75 10.04 14.65 -4.88
C GLU A 75 11.34 14.28 -4.15
N PRO A 76 12.54 14.65 -4.69
CA PRO A 76 13.81 14.40 -4.04
C PRO A 76 13.93 15.11 -2.68
N CYS A 77 14.40 14.39 -1.67
CA CYS A 77 14.53 14.92 -0.32
C CYS A 77 15.59 16.04 -0.25
N ASN A 78 15.29 17.06 0.59
CA ASN A 78 16.14 18.24 0.83
C ASN A 78 16.53 18.42 2.31
N HIS A 79 16.47 17.37 3.10
CA HIS A 79 16.83 17.40 4.51
C HIS A 79 17.86 16.32 4.82
N PHE A 80 18.70 16.58 5.83
CA PHE A 80 19.58 15.56 6.42
C PHE A 80 18.75 14.59 7.27
N GLY A 81 18.58 13.38 6.75
CA GLY A 81 18.00 12.26 7.48
C GLY A 81 19.09 11.30 7.95
N ARG A 82 18.88 10.01 7.67
CA ARG A 82 19.93 8.98 7.81
C ARG A 82 20.98 9.06 6.71
N THR A 83 20.64 9.68 5.60
CA THR A 83 21.50 9.93 4.45
C THR A 83 21.49 11.43 4.13
N PRO A 84 22.53 11.95 3.42
CA PRO A 84 22.53 13.32 2.92
C PRO A 84 21.37 13.56 1.93
N PRO A 85 20.96 14.84 1.71
CA PRO A 85 19.90 15.18 0.78
C PRO A 85 20.19 14.72 -0.65
N CYS A 86 19.18 14.13 -1.32
CA CYS A 86 19.30 13.73 -2.71
C CYS A 86 19.48 14.95 -3.64
N THR A 87 18.89 16.11 -3.27
CA THR A 87 19.05 17.36 -4.02
C THR A 87 20.52 17.76 -4.18
N ASP A 88 21.35 17.62 -3.14
CA ASP A 88 22.77 17.96 -3.21
C ASP A 88 23.54 17.04 -4.18
N ALA A 89 23.24 15.75 -4.18
CA ALA A 89 23.84 14.78 -5.11
C ALA A 89 23.41 15.06 -6.56
N ILE A 90 22.14 15.39 -6.80
CA ILE A 90 21.62 15.75 -8.12
C ILE A 90 22.31 16.99 -8.67
N ILE A 91 22.46 18.04 -7.84
CA ILE A 91 23.15 19.28 -8.19
C ILE A 91 24.63 18.99 -8.51
N ALA A 92 25.33 18.27 -7.64
CA ALA A 92 26.74 17.93 -7.81
C ALA A 92 27.02 17.10 -9.08
N ALA A 93 26.10 16.20 -9.45
CA ALA A 93 26.18 15.41 -10.67
C ALA A 93 25.97 16.23 -11.95
N GLY A 94 25.48 17.47 -11.84
CA GLY A 94 25.23 18.34 -12.98
C GLY A 94 24.06 17.90 -13.85
N ILE A 95 23.02 17.33 -13.26
CA ILE A 95 21.73 17.04 -13.92
C ILE A 95 21.17 18.37 -14.45
N ALA A 96 20.69 18.38 -15.69
CA ALA A 96 20.14 19.57 -16.33
C ALA A 96 18.64 19.76 -16.11
N ARG A 97 17.90 18.64 -15.98
CA ARG A 97 16.43 18.62 -15.82
C ARG A 97 16.00 17.51 -14.87
N VAL A 98 15.05 17.82 -14.02
CA VAL A 98 14.41 16.82 -13.14
C VAL A 98 12.91 16.79 -13.43
N VAL A 99 12.36 15.59 -13.63
CA VAL A 99 10.93 15.35 -13.83
C VAL A 99 10.43 14.55 -12.63
N VAL A 100 9.52 15.16 -11.87
CA VAL A 100 8.96 14.61 -10.63
C VAL A 100 7.54 14.10 -10.89
N GLY A 101 7.25 12.87 -10.46
CA GLY A 101 5.92 12.30 -10.57
C GLY A 101 4.91 13.01 -9.64
N VAL A 102 5.20 13.03 -8.34
CA VAL A 102 4.38 13.72 -7.33
C VAL A 102 5.25 14.44 -6.30
N THR A 103 4.74 15.55 -5.76
CA THR A 103 5.33 16.25 -4.61
C THR A 103 5.15 15.39 -3.35
N ASP A 104 6.17 15.34 -2.49
CA ASP A 104 6.08 14.64 -1.21
C ASP A 104 5.18 15.45 -0.24
N PRO A 105 4.09 14.86 0.29
CA PRO A 105 3.25 15.56 1.27
C PRO A 105 3.86 15.63 2.68
N ASP A 106 5.01 15.00 2.93
CA ASP A 106 5.71 15.14 4.23
C ASP A 106 6.08 16.62 4.46
N PRO A 107 5.62 17.27 5.54
CA PRO A 107 5.88 18.69 5.80
C PRO A 107 7.36 19.07 5.83
N ARG A 108 8.26 18.09 6.07
CA ARG A 108 9.71 18.30 6.05
C ARG A 108 10.30 18.39 4.64
N VAL A 109 9.55 17.92 3.62
CA VAL A 109 9.97 17.90 2.22
C VAL A 109 9.13 18.88 1.39
N SER A 110 7.86 18.66 1.31
CA SER A 110 6.77 19.41 0.64
C SER A 110 7.22 20.65 -0.16
N GLY A 111 7.70 20.44 -1.37
CA GLY A 111 8.14 21.50 -2.28
C GLY A 111 9.56 22.04 -2.04
N THR A 112 10.21 21.70 -0.92
CA THR A 112 11.56 22.24 -0.61
C THR A 112 12.64 21.65 -1.50
N GLY A 113 12.51 20.39 -1.90
CA GLY A 113 13.42 19.74 -2.83
C GLY A 113 13.31 20.34 -4.23
N ILE A 114 12.09 20.53 -4.71
CA ILE A 114 11.82 21.19 -6.00
C ILE A 114 12.37 22.60 -6.02
N ALA A 115 12.11 23.40 -4.96
CA ALA A 115 12.64 24.76 -4.84
C ALA A 115 14.18 24.78 -4.87
N ARG A 116 14.84 23.94 -4.08
CA ARG A 116 16.30 23.83 -4.01
C ARG A 116 16.92 23.52 -5.37
N LEU A 117 16.32 22.61 -6.16
CA LEU A 117 16.79 22.25 -7.49
C LEU A 117 16.63 23.43 -8.47
N ARG A 118 15.49 24.13 -8.44
CA ARG A 118 15.25 25.33 -9.27
C ARG A 118 16.22 26.48 -8.94
N ASP A 119 16.47 26.72 -7.65
CA ASP A 119 17.43 27.73 -7.19
C ASP A 119 18.87 27.43 -7.66
N ALA A 120 19.19 26.14 -7.85
CA ALA A 120 20.46 25.71 -8.42
C ALA A 120 20.50 25.78 -9.97
N GLY A 121 19.45 26.30 -10.62
CA GLY A 121 19.37 26.45 -12.07
C GLY A 121 18.93 25.19 -12.83
N ILE A 122 18.42 24.16 -12.14
CA ILE A 122 17.91 22.94 -12.74
C ILE A 122 16.45 23.16 -13.16
N HIS A 123 16.09 22.79 -14.39
CA HIS A 123 14.69 22.80 -14.82
C HIS A 123 13.90 21.67 -14.13
N VAL A 124 12.78 22.00 -13.48
CA VAL A 124 11.96 20.99 -12.76
C VAL A 124 10.52 21.03 -13.22
N ASP A 125 10.09 19.91 -13.83
CA ASP A 125 8.70 19.61 -14.15
C ASP A 125 8.09 18.71 -13.09
N VAL A 126 6.78 18.88 -12.82
CA VAL A 126 6.04 18.10 -11.80
C VAL A 126 4.73 17.60 -12.38
N GLY A 127 4.30 16.42 -11.96
CA GLY A 127 2.99 15.87 -12.29
C GLY A 127 2.98 14.91 -13.47
N VAL A 128 4.13 14.48 -13.96
CA VAL A 128 4.20 13.50 -15.06
C VAL A 128 3.79 12.11 -14.55
N CYS A 129 2.76 11.51 -15.16
CA CYS A 129 2.15 10.25 -14.74
C CYS A 129 1.71 10.25 -13.25
N ALA A 130 1.25 11.40 -12.74
CA ALA A 130 0.91 11.56 -11.33
C ALA A 130 -0.09 10.51 -10.82
N ASP A 131 -1.08 10.12 -11.63
CA ASP A 131 -2.07 9.11 -11.24
C ASP A 131 -1.42 7.75 -10.95
N LEU A 132 -0.51 7.30 -11.82
CA LEU A 132 0.22 6.03 -11.65
C LEU A 132 1.13 6.08 -10.41
N VAL A 133 1.78 7.21 -10.18
CA VAL A 133 2.66 7.38 -9.02
C VAL A 133 1.86 7.49 -7.73
N ASN A 134 0.71 8.18 -7.73
CA ASN A 134 -0.19 8.24 -6.58
C ASN A 134 -0.71 6.84 -6.22
N GLU A 135 -1.15 6.05 -7.21
CA GLU A 135 -1.60 4.67 -7.00
C GLU A 135 -0.47 3.81 -6.41
N GLN A 136 0.75 3.91 -6.98
CA GLN A 136 1.90 3.16 -6.51
C GLN A 136 2.27 3.48 -5.07
N LEU A 137 2.33 4.77 -4.70
CA LEU A 137 2.79 5.25 -3.39
C LEU A 137 1.62 5.48 -2.41
N GLU A 138 0.40 5.06 -2.74
CA GLU A 138 -0.80 5.42 -2.00
C GLU A 138 -0.71 5.19 -0.48
N PRO A 139 -0.23 4.06 0.05
CA PRO A 139 -0.11 3.88 1.49
C PRO A 139 0.85 4.89 2.15
N TYR A 140 1.95 5.22 1.49
CA TYR A 140 2.88 6.23 1.99
C TYR A 140 2.25 7.62 1.97
N LEU A 141 1.67 8.03 0.84
CA LEU A 141 1.05 9.34 0.67
C LEU A 141 -0.14 9.52 1.62
N HIS A 142 -0.96 8.48 1.80
CA HIS A 142 -2.06 8.47 2.77
C HIS A 142 -1.53 8.71 4.19
N HIS A 143 -0.53 7.94 4.62
CA HIS A 143 0.04 8.08 5.95
C HIS A 143 0.61 9.49 6.18
N ARG A 144 1.32 10.07 5.22
CA ARG A 144 1.90 11.42 5.35
C ARG A 144 0.84 12.52 5.43
N ARG A 145 -0.32 12.32 4.79
CA ARG A 145 -1.45 13.27 4.82
C ARG A 145 -2.32 13.15 6.07
N THR A 146 -2.53 11.93 6.55
CA THR A 146 -3.51 11.64 7.61
C THR A 146 -2.90 11.31 8.97
N GLY A 147 -1.64 10.90 9.00
CA GLY A 147 -0.99 10.33 10.18
C GLY A 147 -1.43 8.90 10.51
N ARG A 148 -2.26 8.26 9.66
CA ARG A 148 -2.80 6.91 9.86
C ARG A 148 -2.36 5.97 8.75
N PRO A 149 -2.32 4.63 8.98
CA PRO A 149 -2.09 3.66 7.92
C PRO A 149 -3.23 3.64 6.91
N PHE A 150 -2.92 3.34 5.66
CA PHE A 150 -3.89 2.97 4.62
C PHE A 150 -4.51 1.61 4.96
N VAL A 151 -5.82 1.54 5.06
CA VAL A 151 -6.55 0.35 5.52
C VAL A 151 -7.10 -0.45 4.35
N VAL A 152 -6.62 -1.67 4.18
CA VAL A 152 -7.13 -2.63 3.21
C VAL A 152 -7.95 -3.68 3.94
N LEU A 153 -9.26 -3.76 3.70
CA LEU A 153 -10.09 -4.86 4.15
C LEU A 153 -10.11 -5.96 3.08
N LYS A 154 -9.70 -7.18 3.43
CA LYS A 154 -9.83 -8.35 2.56
C LYS A 154 -10.83 -9.34 3.15
N LEU A 155 -11.80 -9.75 2.34
CA LEU A 155 -12.74 -10.82 2.66
C LEU A 155 -12.77 -11.89 1.57
N ALA A 156 -12.84 -13.16 1.96
CA ALA A 156 -13.19 -14.27 1.07
C ALA A 156 -14.62 -14.68 1.36
N MET A 157 -15.47 -14.72 0.34
CA MET A 157 -16.90 -15.00 0.53
C MET A 157 -17.51 -15.73 -0.66
N THR A 158 -18.65 -16.32 -0.43
CA THR A 158 -19.51 -16.91 -1.47
C THR A 158 -20.20 -15.81 -2.30
N LEU A 159 -20.77 -16.14 -3.44
CA LEU A 159 -21.49 -15.18 -4.30
C LEU A 159 -22.69 -14.54 -3.59
N ASP A 160 -23.28 -15.21 -2.63
CA ASP A 160 -24.39 -14.72 -1.80
C ASP A 160 -23.92 -14.01 -0.51
N GLY A 161 -22.60 -13.69 -0.38
CA GLY A 161 -22.07 -12.78 0.62
C GLY A 161 -21.75 -13.38 1.98
N TYR A 162 -21.57 -14.69 2.10
CA TYR A 162 -21.24 -15.35 3.37
C TYR A 162 -19.77 -15.73 3.47
N ILE A 163 -19.21 -15.62 4.68
CA ILE A 163 -17.81 -15.92 5.00
C ILE A 163 -17.63 -17.20 5.81
N ALA A 164 -18.68 -17.77 6.38
CA ALA A 164 -18.65 -19.04 7.09
C ALA A 164 -20.06 -19.64 7.20
N ALA A 165 -20.13 -20.96 7.34
CA ALA A 165 -21.37 -21.68 7.62
C ALA A 165 -21.88 -21.41 9.04
N LYS A 166 -23.16 -21.74 9.33
CA LYS A 166 -23.81 -21.60 10.63
C LYS A 166 -23.03 -22.24 11.78
N SER A 167 -22.44 -23.41 11.55
CA SER A 167 -21.65 -24.12 12.56
C SER A 167 -20.36 -23.36 12.96
N GLY A 168 -19.98 -22.30 12.24
CA GLY A 168 -18.67 -21.71 12.36
C GLY A 168 -17.54 -22.64 11.90
N ALA A 169 -17.90 -23.81 11.33
CA ALA A 169 -16.91 -24.72 10.77
C ALA A 169 -16.11 -24.00 9.69
N THR A 170 -14.81 -24.05 9.84
CA THR A 170 -13.86 -23.39 8.95
C THR A 170 -13.46 -24.32 7.83
N GLY A 171 -13.44 -23.78 6.66
CA GLY A 171 -12.97 -24.40 5.43
C GLY A 171 -12.53 -23.30 4.46
N TRP A 172 -11.82 -23.70 3.45
CA TRP A 172 -11.43 -22.74 2.41
C TRP A 172 -12.64 -22.48 1.50
N ILE A 173 -13.16 -21.25 1.50
CA ILE A 173 -14.20 -20.82 0.56
C ILE A 173 -13.59 -20.66 -0.83
N THR A 174 -12.37 -20.13 -0.91
CA THR A 174 -11.66 -19.81 -2.15
C THR A 174 -10.52 -20.79 -2.42
N GLY A 175 -10.14 -20.92 -3.69
CA GLY A 175 -9.11 -21.84 -4.16
C GLY A 175 -7.67 -21.36 -3.90
N ASP A 176 -6.71 -22.17 -4.36
CA ASP A 176 -5.27 -21.96 -4.09
C ASP A 176 -4.71 -20.67 -4.68
N VAL A 177 -5.22 -20.25 -5.85
CA VAL A 177 -4.75 -19.02 -6.51
C VAL A 177 -5.12 -17.80 -5.67
N ALA A 178 -6.37 -17.74 -5.19
CA ALA A 178 -6.82 -16.68 -4.29
C ALA A 178 -6.05 -16.70 -2.96
N ARG A 179 -5.73 -17.88 -2.40
CA ARG A 179 -4.92 -17.99 -1.18
C ARG A 179 -3.48 -17.45 -1.38
N ARG A 180 -2.84 -17.74 -2.52
CA ARG A 180 -1.54 -17.11 -2.85
C ARG A 180 -1.64 -15.60 -2.94
N ARG A 181 -2.73 -15.07 -3.50
CA ARG A 181 -2.98 -13.63 -3.55
C ARG A 181 -3.08 -13.02 -2.14
N VAL A 182 -3.69 -13.70 -1.18
CA VAL A 182 -3.70 -13.26 0.23
C VAL A 182 -2.29 -13.14 0.81
N HIS A 183 -1.38 -14.07 0.51
CA HIS A 183 0.00 -13.96 0.95
C HIS A 183 0.73 -12.76 0.35
N GLN A 184 0.42 -12.36 -0.89
CA GLN A 184 0.92 -11.12 -1.49
C GLN A 184 0.38 -9.88 -0.76
N LEU A 185 -0.93 -9.85 -0.42
CA LEU A 185 -1.51 -8.75 0.36
C LEU A 185 -0.87 -8.64 1.75
N ARG A 186 -0.59 -9.76 2.41
CA ARG A 186 0.14 -9.78 3.69
C ARG A 186 1.57 -9.26 3.54
N ALA A 187 2.28 -9.69 2.49
CA ALA A 187 3.65 -9.22 2.21
C ALA A 187 3.70 -7.71 1.93
N SER A 188 2.63 -7.17 1.34
CA SER A 188 2.48 -5.74 1.05
C SER A 188 2.01 -4.91 2.25
N SER A 189 1.78 -5.52 3.43
CA SER A 189 1.25 -4.83 4.60
C SER A 189 2.25 -4.82 5.74
N ASP A 190 2.31 -3.73 6.51
CA ASP A 190 3.19 -3.62 7.68
C ASP A 190 2.56 -4.26 8.92
N ALA A 191 1.24 -4.23 9.00
CA ALA A 191 0.47 -4.84 10.06
C ALA A 191 -0.76 -5.58 9.50
N ILE A 192 -1.21 -6.59 10.25
CA ILE A 192 -2.44 -7.36 9.97
C ILE A 192 -3.28 -7.44 11.23
N VAL A 193 -4.58 -7.24 11.10
CA VAL A 193 -5.52 -7.34 12.21
C VAL A 193 -6.62 -8.37 11.93
N VAL A 194 -6.93 -9.17 12.95
CA VAL A 194 -8.05 -10.11 12.97
C VAL A 194 -8.81 -10.00 14.30
N GLY A 195 -10.03 -10.51 14.34
CA GLY A 195 -10.78 -10.65 15.59
C GLY A 195 -10.41 -11.90 16.39
N ALA A 196 -10.51 -11.83 17.72
CA ALA A 196 -10.30 -13.00 18.59
C ALA A 196 -11.27 -14.15 18.28
N GLY A 197 -12.44 -13.88 17.70
CA GLY A 197 -13.36 -14.89 17.19
C GLY A 197 -12.75 -15.72 16.06
N THR A 198 -12.16 -15.06 15.08
CA THR A 198 -11.44 -15.70 13.95
C THR A 198 -10.26 -16.52 14.45
N VAL A 199 -9.50 -15.99 15.46
CA VAL A 199 -8.40 -16.75 16.06
C VAL A 199 -8.88 -18.04 16.72
N ARG A 200 -10.01 -18.01 17.44
CA ARG A 200 -10.58 -19.22 18.07
C ARG A 200 -11.13 -20.22 17.06
N ALA A 201 -11.68 -19.75 15.95
CA ALA A 201 -12.29 -20.60 14.94
C ALA A 201 -11.24 -21.26 14.02
N ASP A 202 -10.29 -20.47 13.51
CA ASP A 202 -9.40 -20.86 12.41
C ASP A 202 -7.95 -21.12 12.85
N ASP A 203 -7.58 -20.70 14.07
CA ASP A 203 -6.20 -20.71 14.57
C ASP A 203 -5.16 -20.28 13.51
N PRO A 204 -5.31 -19.08 12.88
CA PRO A 204 -4.50 -18.69 11.76
C PRO A 204 -3.10 -18.26 12.20
N GLN A 205 -2.08 -18.51 11.36
CA GLN A 205 -0.73 -18.01 11.59
C GLN A 205 -0.54 -16.55 11.15
N LEU A 206 -1.29 -16.09 10.15
CA LEU A 206 -1.21 -14.76 9.53
C LEU A 206 0.18 -14.39 9.01
N THR A 207 0.99 -15.36 8.67
CA THR A 207 2.33 -15.20 8.12
C THR A 207 2.32 -15.21 6.59
N VAL A 208 3.39 -14.67 6.01
CA VAL A 208 3.71 -14.83 4.58
C VAL A 208 4.46 -16.14 4.40
N ARG A 209 4.01 -17.02 3.47
CA ARG A 209 4.63 -18.32 3.19
C ARG A 209 4.84 -18.57 1.71
N ASP A 210 3.85 -18.21 0.89
CA ASP A 210 3.78 -18.55 -0.53
C ASP A 210 4.05 -17.31 -1.44
N SER A 211 4.79 -16.33 -0.91
CA SER A 211 5.16 -15.10 -1.60
C SER A 211 6.46 -14.55 -1.02
N PRO A 212 7.29 -13.84 -1.80
CA PRO A 212 8.38 -13.03 -1.25
C PRO A 212 7.86 -11.97 -0.28
N GLY A 213 8.70 -11.55 0.66
CA GLY A 213 8.40 -10.48 1.63
C GLY A 213 8.34 -10.95 3.07
N ASN A 214 8.28 -9.98 3.97
CA ASN A 214 8.24 -10.21 5.41
C ASN A 214 6.79 -10.40 5.90
N SER A 215 6.63 -11.16 6.99
CA SER A 215 5.32 -11.27 7.65
C SER A 215 4.99 -9.97 8.38
N PRO A 216 3.73 -9.47 8.27
CA PRO A 216 3.31 -8.26 8.95
C PRO A 216 3.25 -8.43 10.48
N ARG A 217 3.30 -7.32 11.21
CA ARG A 217 3.00 -7.27 12.65
C ARG A 217 1.56 -7.76 12.88
N ARG A 218 1.38 -8.78 13.73
CA ARG A 218 0.09 -9.43 13.97
C ARG A 218 -0.64 -8.79 15.14
N ILE A 219 -1.92 -8.43 14.92
CA ILE A 219 -2.78 -7.77 15.90
C ILE A 219 -4.08 -8.57 16.02
N VAL A 220 -4.52 -8.79 17.26
CA VAL A 220 -5.80 -9.47 17.55
C VAL A 220 -6.70 -8.50 18.29
N MET A 221 -7.84 -8.14 17.68
CA MET A 221 -8.89 -7.39 18.38
C MET A 221 -9.61 -8.31 19.38
N GLY A 222 -9.34 -8.06 20.66
CA GLY A 222 -9.68 -8.91 21.78
C GLY A 222 -8.49 -9.73 22.28
N ARG A 223 -8.74 -10.81 22.98
CA ARG A 223 -7.71 -11.69 23.57
C ARG A 223 -7.56 -12.98 22.77
N ALA A 224 -6.33 -13.30 22.40
CA ALA A 224 -5.97 -14.55 21.74
C ALA A 224 -5.70 -15.65 22.79
N PRO A 225 -6.11 -16.91 22.51
CA PRO A 225 -5.70 -18.05 23.34
C PRO A 225 -4.17 -18.11 23.49
N ILE A 226 -3.68 -18.60 24.63
CA ILE A 226 -2.24 -18.69 24.92
C ILE A 226 -1.54 -19.57 23.88
N SER A 227 -2.20 -20.66 23.44
CA SER A 227 -1.67 -21.62 22.47
C SER A 227 -1.89 -21.22 21.01
N ALA A 228 -2.52 -20.06 20.72
CA ALA A 228 -2.88 -19.67 19.37
C ALA A 228 -1.65 -19.47 18.45
N ARG A 229 -1.71 -20.00 17.24
CA ARG A 229 -0.64 -19.93 16.22
C ARG A 229 -0.34 -18.50 15.73
N VAL A 230 -1.26 -17.56 15.96
CA VAL A 230 -1.04 -16.15 15.65
C VAL A 230 0.06 -15.51 16.51
N ARG A 231 0.43 -16.13 17.64
CA ARG A 231 1.46 -15.60 18.53
C ARG A 231 2.88 -15.70 17.94
N PRO A 232 3.79 -14.72 18.27
CA PRO A 232 3.53 -13.54 19.07
C PRO A 232 2.63 -12.53 18.34
N CYS A 233 1.71 -11.89 19.07
CA CYS A 233 0.79 -10.88 18.53
C CYS A 233 0.54 -9.78 19.58
N THR A 234 0.10 -8.62 19.13
CA THR A 234 -0.43 -7.55 19.98
C THR A 234 -1.93 -7.79 20.19
N GLU A 235 -2.38 -7.85 21.44
CA GLU A 235 -3.79 -7.87 21.79
C GLU A 235 -4.29 -6.44 21.91
N TRP A 236 -5.44 -6.16 21.27
CA TRP A 236 -6.02 -4.83 21.22
C TRP A 236 -7.48 -4.88 21.68
N THR A 237 -7.83 -4.09 22.68
CA THR A 237 -9.17 -4.10 23.31
C THR A 237 -9.89 -2.75 23.22
N ASP A 238 -9.25 -1.77 22.60
CA ASP A 238 -9.82 -0.45 22.36
C ASP A 238 -10.45 -0.35 20.96
N SER A 239 -10.89 0.83 20.56
CA SER A 239 -11.54 1.10 19.29
C SER A 239 -10.63 0.90 18.07
N PRO A 240 -11.19 0.63 16.87
CA PRO A 240 -10.41 0.64 15.63
C PRO A 240 -9.73 2.00 15.37
N VAL A 241 -10.35 3.11 15.74
CA VAL A 241 -9.79 4.47 15.58
C VAL A 241 -8.49 4.60 16.37
N ALA A 242 -8.52 4.24 17.68
CA ALA A 242 -7.34 4.29 18.54
C ALA A 242 -6.21 3.35 18.04
N LEU A 243 -6.58 2.20 17.44
CA LEU A 243 -5.62 1.32 16.80
C LEU A 243 -4.90 2.01 15.63
N LEU A 244 -5.64 2.68 14.74
CA LEU A 244 -5.06 3.36 13.59
C LEU A 244 -4.16 4.53 14.02
N ASP A 245 -4.55 5.29 15.05
CA ASP A 245 -3.73 6.39 15.58
C ASP A 245 -2.40 5.86 16.16
N THR A 246 -2.46 4.76 16.91
CA THR A 246 -1.26 4.10 17.47
C THR A 246 -0.35 3.55 16.37
N LEU A 247 -0.92 2.84 15.39
CA LEU A 247 -0.15 2.28 14.29
C LEU A 247 0.47 3.37 13.40
N GLY A 248 -0.26 4.46 13.16
CA GLY A 248 0.26 5.60 12.43
C GLY A 248 1.46 6.25 13.14
N ALA A 249 1.36 6.46 14.46
CA ALA A 249 2.47 6.97 15.27
C ALA A 249 3.70 6.04 15.26
N ASP A 250 3.47 4.72 15.17
CA ASP A 250 4.53 3.69 15.01
C ASP A 250 5.12 3.65 13.57
N GLY A 251 4.62 4.46 12.63
CA GLY A 251 5.10 4.51 11.24
C GLY A 251 4.59 3.39 10.35
N VAL A 252 3.51 2.69 10.72
CA VAL A 252 2.83 1.69 9.89
C VAL A 252 2.16 2.40 8.70
N LEU A 253 2.54 2.04 7.49
CA LEU A 253 2.00 2.65 6.27
C LEU A 253 0.71 1.97 5.80
N GLN A 254 0.64 0.64 5.94
CA GLN A 254 -0.53 -0.15 5.50
C GLN A 254 -0.94 -1.17 6.54
N LEU A 255 -2.25 -1.19 6.86
CA LEU A 255 -2.91 -2.19 7.69
C LEU A 255 -3.79 -3.08 6.81
N LEU A 256 -3.58 -4.40 6.89
CA LEU A 256 -4.49 -5.39 6.32
C LEU A 256 -5.49 -5.87 7.39
N VAL A 257 -6.77 -5.72 7.11
CA VAL A 257 -7.85 -6.26 7.93
C VAL A 257 -8.30 -7.59 7.30
N GLU A 258 -8.00 -8.71 7.96
CA GLU A 258 -8.49 -10.05 7.62
C GLU A 258 -9.46 -10.54 8.71
N GLY A 259 -10.35 -9.67 9.15
CA GLY A 259 -11.29 -9.98 10.24
C GLY A 259 -12.49 -10.79 9.79
N GLY A 260 -13.15 -11.46 10.73
CA GLY A 260 -14.52 -11.95 10.53
C GLY A 260 -15.53 -10.79 10.54
N ALA A 261 -16.80 -11.13 10.32
CA ALA A 261 -17.91 -10.18 10.13
C ALA A 261 -17.93 -8.98 11.12
N LYS A 262 -17.65 -9.23 12.42
CA LYS A 262 -17.67 -8.17 13.44
C LYS A 262 -16.56 -7.15 13.26
N VAL A 263 -15.33 -7.58 12.97
CA VAL A 263 -14.21 -6.67 12.74
C VAL A 263 -14.41 -5.93 11.41
N ALA A 264 -14.78 -6.64 10.34
CA ALA A 264 -15.12 -6.01 9.06
C ALA A 264 -16.21 -4.95 9.22
N GLY A 265 -17.30 -5.29 9.93
CA GLY A 265 -18.40 -4.36 10.22
C GLY A 265 -17.96 -3.14 11.01
N SER A 266 -17.15 -3.32 12.07
CA SER A 266 -16.69 -2.19 12.90
C SER A 266 -15.81 -1.20 12.14
N PHE A 267 -14.90 -1.67 11.28
CA PHE A 267 -14.10 -0.80 10.42
C PHE A 267 -14.95 -0.11 9.35
N HIS A 268 -15.89 -0.86 8.76
CA HIS A 268 -16.77 -0.33 7.73
C HIS A 268 -17.70 0.77 8.28
N GLN A 269 -18.41 0.51 9.37
CA GLN A 269 -19.32 1.48 9.99
C GLN A 269 -18.61 2.76 10.47
N ALA A 270 -17.37 2.63 10.90
CA ALA A 270 -16.54 3.77 11.29
C ALA A 270 -15.92 4.53 10.09
N GLY A 271 -16.16 4.09 8.85
CA GLY A 271 -15.59 4.75 7.65
C GLY A 271 -14.07 4.69 7.57
N LEU A 272 -13.46 3.63 8.11
CA LEU A 272 -12.00 3.51 8.28
C LEU A 272 -11.31 2.70 7.19
N ILE A 273 -12.04 2.23 6.18
CA ILE A 273 -11.49 1.38 5.13
C ILE A 273 -11.23 2.22 3.89
N ASP A 274 -9.98 2.23 3.44
CA ASP A 274 -9.56 2.93 2.23
C ASP A 274 -9.71 2.07 0.97
N ARG A 275 -9.57 0.72 1.12
CA ARG A 275 -9.72 -0.23 0.01
C ARG A 275 -10.35 -1.53 0.47
N TYR A 276 -11.35 -2.00 -0.27
CA TYR A 276 -11.98 -3.31 -0.10
C TYR A 276 -11.47 -4.26 -1.17
N VAL A 277 -11.07 -5.46 -0.76
CA VAL A 277 -10.63 -6.56 -1.64
C VAL A 277 -11.49 -7.77 -1.34
N PHE A 278 -12.41 -8.09 -2.24
CA PHE A 278 -13.29 -9.23 -2.12
C PHE A 278 -12.79 -10.36 -3.01
N HIS A 279 -12.59 -11.55 -2.44
CA HIS A 279 -12.40 -12.77 -3.19
C HIS A 279 -13.72 -13.54 -3.19
N LEU A 280 -14.36 -13.61 -4.35
CA LEU A 280 -15.64 -14.25 -4.56
C LEU A 280 -15.43 -15.67 -5.10
N ALA A 281 -15.85 -16.67 -4.34
CA ALA A 281 -15.87 -18.05 -4.81
C ALA A 281 -17.16 -18.31 -5.61
N PRO A 282 -17.15 -19.18 -6.63
CA PRO A 282 -18.34 -19.61 -7.37
C PRO A 282 -19.17 -20.61 -6.54
N ALA A 283 -19.60 -20.18 -5.36
CA ALA A 283 -20.33 -20.98 -4.39
C ALA A 283 -21.50 -20.20 -3.81
N ILE A 284 -22.56 -20.92 -3.44
CA ILE A 284 -23.75 -20.39 -2.76
C ILE A 284 -23.85 -21.13 -1.43
N MET A 285 -23.92 -20.37 -0.33
CA MET A 285 -24.09 -20.96 1.01
C MET A 285 -25.56 -21.13 1.36
N GLY A 286 -26.37 -20.12 1.02
CA GLY A 286 -27.82 -20.12 1.29
C GLY A 286 -28.18 -20.00 2.76
N GLY A 287 -29.48 -19.84 3.03
CA GLY A 287 -30.03 -19.77 4.38
C GLY A 287 -29.77 -18.45 5.10
N ALA A 288 -30.47 -18.23 6.21
CA ALA A 288 -30.35 -17.00 7.01
C ALA A 288 -29.35 -17.13 8.19
N ASP A 289 -28.84 -18.33 8.43
CA ASP A 289 -28.04 -18.68 9.62
C ASP A 289 -26.53 -18.64 9.36
N ALA A 290 -26.12 -18.51 8.10
CA ALA A 290 -24.70 -18.39 7.74
C ALA A 290 -24.12 -17.05 8.21
N ILE A 291 -22.80 -16.99 8.40
CA ILE A 291 -22.11 -15.78 8.87
C ILE A 291 -21.91 -14.83 7.67
N PRO A 292 -22.52 -13.63 7.66
CA PRO A 292 -22.39 -12.69 6.56
C PRO A 292 -21.01 -12.04 6.55
N ALA A 293 -20.66 -11.39 5.42
CA ALA A 293 -19.39 -10.66 5.26
C ALA A 293 -19.23 -9.51 6.27
N PHE A 294 -20.31 -8.82 6.60
CA PHE A 294 -20.34 -7.71 7.56
C PHE A 294 -21.42 -7.98 8.63
N ALA A 295 -21.04 -7.80 9.89
CA ALA A 295 -21.98 -7.71 11.00
C ALA A 295 -22.11 -6.27 11.46
N GLY A 296 -23.28 -5.87 11.94
CA GLY A 296 -23.58 -4.53 12.40
C GLY A 296 -24.93 -4.05 11.87
N ASP A 297 -25.13 -2.75 11.86
CA ASP A 297 -26.39 -2.17 11.44
C ASP A 297 -26.58 -2.31 9.92
N THR A 298 -27.80 -2.62 9.53
CA THR A 298 -28.20 -2.73 8.13
C THR A 298 -28.63 -1.35 7.62
N ALA A 299 -28.31 -1.03 6.35
CA ALA A 299 -28.86 0.14 5.69
C ALA A 299 -30.41 0.14 5.78
N ALA A 300 -30.99 1.21 6.30
CA ALA A 300 -32.43 1.29 6.51
C ALA A 300 -33.19 1.41 5.18
N THR A 301 -32.60 2.06 4.20
CA THR A 301 -33.14 2.23 2.84
C THR A 301 -32.06 2.02 1.78
N LEU A 302 -32.47 1.91 0.52
CA LEU A 302 -31.50 1.85 -0.62
C LEU A 302 -30.67 3.13 -0.79
N ALA A 303 -31.13 4.26 -0.24
CA ALA A 303 -30.36 5.50 -0.23
C ALA A 303 -29.22 5.47 0.79
N ASP A 304 -29.37 4.68 1.86
CA ASP A 304 -28.35 4.54 2.91
C ASP A 304 -27.30 3.48 2.59
N VAL A 305 -27.45 2.77 1.47
CA VAL A 305 -26.48 1.76 1.04
C VAL A 305 -25.16 2.43 0.72
N TRP A 306 -24.09 2.01 1.41
CA TRP A 306 -22.73 2.44 1.10
C TRP A 306 -22.37 2.08 -0.35
N ARG A 307 -21.81 3.03 -1.08
CA ARG A 307 -21.37 2.85 -2.45
C ARG A 307 -19.89 3.18 -2.57
N GLY A 308 -19.21 2.45 -3.43
CA GLY A 308 -17.82 2.68 -3.75
C GLY A 308 -17.58 2.62 -5.24
N ARG A 309 -16.44 3.10 -5.67
CA ARG A 309 -15.95 3.03 -7.04
C ARG A 309 -15.26 1.69 -7.28
N LEU A 310 -15.65 0.97 -8.33
CA LEU A 310 -14.93 -0.21 -8.79
C LEU A 310 -13.55 0.20 -9.32
N VAL A 311 -12.49 -0.37 -8.73
CA VAL A 311 -11.10 -0.12 -9.13
C VAL A 311 -10.64 -1.16 -10.14
N SER A 312 -10.81 -2.45 -9.80
CA SER A 312 -10.40 -3.54 -10.68
C SER A 312 -11.19 -4.82 -10.41
N THR A 313 -11.17 -5.69 -11.38
CA THR A 313 -11.59 -7.09 -11.26
C THR A 313 -10.55 -7.98 -11.90
N GLN A 314 -10.25 -9.12 -11.28
CA GLN A 314 -9.37 -10.12 -11.90
C GLN A 314 -9.78 -11.54 -11.52
N ARG A 315 -9.56 -12.49 -12.45
CA ARG A 315 -9.79 -13.90 -12.19
C ARG A 315 -8.63 -14.52 -11.41
N LEU A 316 -8.93 -15.27 -10.34
CA LEU A 316 -7.98 -15.98 -9.50
C LEU A 316 -8.26 -17.49 -9.52
N GLY A 317 -7.95 -18.16 -10.64
CA GLY A 317 -8.38 -19.53 -10.89
C GLY A 317 -9.88 -19.56 -11.19
N ASP A 318 -10.68 -20.18 -10.33
CA ASP A 318 -12.14 -20.18 -10.44
C ASP A 318 -12.80 -19.04 -9.65
N ASP A 319 -12.03 -18.38 -8.75
CA ASP A 319 -12.50 -17.24 -7.98
C ASP A 319 -12.34 -15.92 -8.74
N VAL A 320 -12.97 -14.86 -8.22
CA VAL A 320 -12.85 -13.49 -8.74
C VAL A 320 -12.41 -12.56 -7.61
N GLU A 321 -11.34 -11.78 -7.83
CA GLU A 321 -11.03 -10.62 -6.98
C GLU A 321 -11.78 -9.40 -7.49
N VAL A 322 -12.45 -8.70 -6.60
CA VAL A 322 -13.10 -7.40 -6.85
C VAL A 322 -12.50 -6.38 -5.89
N VAL A 323 -11.96 -5.30 -6.43
CA VAL A 323 -11.38 -4.19 -5.64
C VAL A 323 -12.26 -2.98 -5.75
N ILE A 324 -12.67 -2.43 -4.60
CA ILE A 324 -13.52 -1.24 -4.49
C ILE A 324 -12.88 -0.24 -3.54
N GLU A 325 -13.01 1.04 -3.84
CA GLU A 325 -12.62 2.15 -2.95
C GLU A 325 -13.82 3.04 -2.63
N PRO A 326 -13.84 3.71 -1.46
CA PRO A 326 -14.81 4.76 -1.19
C PRO A 326 -14.82 5.80 -2.31
N GLU A 327 -16.00 6.33 -2.65
CA GLU A 327 -16.06 7.50 -3.50
C GLU A 327 -15.35 8.65 -2.79
N ARG A 328 -14.27 9.16 -3.39
CA ARG A 328 -13.58 10.35 -2.86
C ARG A 328 -14.47 11.54 -3.15
N SER A 329 -14.87 12.28 -2.11
CA SER A 329 -15.46 13.61 -2.33
C SER A 329 -14.49 14.43 -3.19
N PRO A 330 -14.97 15.12 -4.23
CA PRO A 330 -14.11 16.02 -4.99
C PRO A 330 -13.51 17.04 -4.03
N SER A 331 -12.18 17.08 -3.96
CA SER A 331 -11.36 18.00 -3.16
C SER A 331 -11.40 19.40 -3.74
#